data_8e51911df6d8c0006bc1ea80242b9ce5
#
_entry.id   8e51911df6d8c0006bc1ea80242b9ce5
#
_cell.length_a   1.000
_cell.length_b   1.000
_cell.length_c   1.000
_cell.angle_alpha   90.00
_cell.angle_beta   90.00
_cell.angle_gamma   90.00
#
_symmetry.space_group_name_H-M   'P 1'
#
loop_
_entity.id
_entity.type
_entity.pdbx_description
1 polymer ?
#
loop_
_entity_poly.entity_id
_entity_poly.type
_entity_poly.pdbx_seq_one_letter_code
_entity_poly.pdbx_strand_id
1 'polypeptide(L)'
;STLMSQTLFAWGKTGHRIVGEIAETYLTKNAKDQIKKLMGHHNISRMTVWADEIKSDPDWKHANNWHWCTIPDGENYSKGAHEGLAVEKVKEFISLLKTKQSTLEEKQIALKFLVHIIGDLHQPLHVGNGKDRGGNSIRIKWFGEATNLHSIWDTKLIDFQKLSYTEYAHYLLIDEDRSMIRKWQADSLLVYVNESKILRTQCYEFSKEDLKWEYFYNNKSLLEKRLLQGGIRLSGELNRIFK
;
A
#
# COMPACT_ATOMS: atom_id res chain seq x y z
N SER A 1 -1.72 -30.14 15.08
CA SER A 1 -2.30 -28.93 14.45
C SER A 1 -1.18 -27.96 14.14
N THR A 2 -0.71 -28.00 12.90
CA THR A 2 0.27 -27.08 12.36
C THR A 2 -0.41 -25.71 12.25
N LEU A 3 -0.07 -24.80 13.14
CA LEU A 3 -0.34 -23.38 12.98
C LEU A 3 0.44 -22.90 11.73
N MET A 4 -0.22 -22.89 10.58
CA MET A 4 0.30 -22.13 9.45
C MET A 4 0.35 -20.67 9.89
N SER A 5 1.56 -20.17 10.08
CA SER A 5 1.84 -18.74 10.19
C SER A 5 1.33 -18.09 8.89
N GLN A 6 0.12 -17.54 8.91
CA GLN A 6 -0.36 -16.72 7.79
C GLN A 6 0.48 -15.45 7.81
N THR A 7 1.40 -15.37 6.88
CA THR A 7 2.15 -14.16 6.59
C THR A 7 1.16 -13.04 6.27
N LEU A 8 1.26 -11.95 7.01
CA LEU A 8 0.56 -10.71 6.74
C LEU A 8 1.07 -10.16 5.40
N PHE A 9 0.26 -10.22 4.37
CA PHE A 9 0.53 -9.55 3.11
C PHE A 9 -0.11 -8.17 3.15
N ALA A 10 0.59 -7.19 2.67
CA ALA A 10 0.14 -5.89 2.21
C ALA A 10 -0.82 -6.06 1.01
N TRP A 11 -1.19 -4.97 0.31
CA TRP A 11 -1.76 -5.20 -1.02
C TRP A 11 -1.07 -6.42 -1.64
N GLY A 12 -1.80 -7.41 -2.09
CA GLY A 12 -1.18 -8.54 -2.77
C GLY A 12 -0.30 -8.06 -3.93
N LYS A 13 0.58 -8.90 -4.43
CA LYS A 13 1.57 -8.52 -5.47
C LYS A 13 0.94 -7.76 -6.65
N THR A 14 -0.29 -8.10 -7.03
CA THR A 14 -1.04 -7.42 -8.12
C THR A 14 -1.34 -5.97 -7.74
N GLY A 15 -1.87 -5.73 -6.54
CA GLY A 15 -2.20 -4.37 -6.07
C GLY A 15 -0.97 -3.47 -5.96
N HIS A 16 0.13 -3.97 -5.39
CA HIS A 16 1.39 -3.23 -5.35
C HIS A 16 1.91 -2.88 -6.75
N ARG A 17 1.84 -3.80 -7.72
CA ARG A 17 2.25 -3.52 -9.09
C ARG A 17 1.36 -2.49 -9.76
N ILE A 18 0.04 -2.50 -9.51
CA ILE A 18 -0.89 -1.47 -10.00
C ILE A 18 -0.47 -0.09 -9.47
N VAL A 19 -0.24 0.03 -8.16
CA VAL A 19 0.24 1.28 -7.55
C VAL A 19 1.56 1.74 -8.18
N GLY A 20 2.50 0.83 -8.39
CA GLY A 20 3.78 1.11 -9.03
C GLY A 20 3.63 1.59 -10.48
N GLU A 21 2.78 0.95 -11.28
CA GLU A 21 2.51 1.27 -12.69
C GLU A 21 1.89 2.67 -12.83
N ILE A 22 0.89 2.95 -12.01
CA ILE A 22 0.28 4.29 -11.95
C ILE A 22 1.32 5.33 -11.55
N ALA A 23 2.15 5.06 -10.54
CA ALA A 23 3.18 6.00 -10.11
C ALA A 23 4.18 6.30 -11.23
N GLU A 24 4.63 5.28 -11.97
CA GLU A 24 5.57 5.44 -13.07
C GLU A 24 5.06 6.35 -14.20
N THR A 25 3.73 6.34 -14.43
CA THR A 25 3.07 7.21 -15.43
C THR A 25 3.27 8.70 -15.10
N TYR A 26 3.28 9.07 -13.82
CA TYR A 26 3.37 10.48 -13.37
C TYR A 26 4.75 10.90 -12.86
N LEU A 27 5.77 10.06 -12.99
CA LEU A 27 7.13 10.47 -12.67
C LEU A 27 7.65 11.50 -13.67
N THR A 28 8.28 12.55 -13.14
CA THR A 28 9.05 13.50 -13.96
C THR A 28 10.23 12.80 -14.61
N LYS A 29 10.71 13.35 -15.73
CA LYS A 29 11.91 12.83 -16.40
C LYS A 29 13.10 12.77 -15.43
N ASN A 30 13.31 13.82 -14.64
CA ASN A 30 14.41 13.87 -13.67
C ASN A 30 14.27 12.76 -12.61
N ALA A 31 13.07 12.54 -12.04
CA ALA A 31 12.86 11.45 -11.09
C ALA A 31 13.16 10.08 -11.72
N LYS A 32 12.70 9.82 -12.95
CA LYS A 32 13.01 8.59 -13.69
C LYS A 32 14.51 8.39 -13.87
N ASP A 33 15.21 9.41 -14.29
CA ASP A 33 16.67 9.36 -14.54
C ASP A 33 17.45 9.10 -13.22
N GLN A 34 17.06 9.77 -12.12
CA GLN A 34 17.70 9.59 -10.83
C GLN A 34 17.43 8.22 -10.22
N ILE A 35 16.18 7.72 -10.30
CA ILE A 35 15.82 6.38 -9.87
C ILE A 35 16.58 5.34 -10.68
N LYS A 36 16.67 5.52 -12.00
CA LYS A 36 17.47 4.63 -12.88
C LYS A 36 18.93 4.61 -12.50
N LYS A 37 19.51 5.77 -12.17
CA LYS A 37 20.90 5.85 -11.70
C LYS A 37 21.11 5.11 -10.37
N LEU A 38 20.12 5.20 -9.45
CA LEU A 38 20.18 4.55 -8.15
C LEU A 38 19.98 3.04 -8.24
N MET A 39 19.02 2.57 -9.04
CA MET A 39 18.55 1.19 -9.07
C MET A 39 19.02 0.37 -10.27
N GLY A 40 19.63 1.00 -11.28
CA GLY A 40 19.90 0.38 -12.58
C GLY A 40 18.69 0.35 -13.52
N HIS A 41 17.49 0.59 -13.02
CA HIS A 41 16.22 0.69 -13.76
C HIS A 41 15.27 1.63 -13.03
N HIS A 42 14.19 2.05 -13.69
CA HIS A 42 13.13 2.87 -13.06
C HIS A 42 11.78 2.15 -12.95
N ASN A 43 11.75 0.82 -13.09
CA ASN A 43 10.53 0.04 -13.01
C ASN A 43 10.01 0.00 -11.55
N ILE A 44 9.06 0.88 -11.24
CA ILE A 44 8.48 1.01 -9.90
C ILE A 44 7.66 -0.22 -9.55
N SER A 45 6.86 -0.74 -10.50
CA SER A 45 6.01 -1.93 -10.27
C SER A 45 6.82 -3.15 -9.79
N ARG A 46 8.05 -3.33 -10.30
CA ARG A 46 8.95 -4.38 -9.82
C ARG A 46 9.42 -4.12 -8.39
N MET A 47 9.75 -2.87 -8.07
CA MET A 47 10.28 -2.52 -6.75
C MET A 47 9.24 -2.64 -5.65
N THR A 48 7.95 -2.37 -5.96
CA THR A 48 6.88 -2.38 -4.94
C THR A 48 6.64 -3.73 -4.29
N VAL A 49 7.04 -4.85 -4.89
CA VAL A 49 6.80 -6.19 -4.34
C VAL A 49 7.98 -6.76 -3.54
N TRP A 50 9.14 -6.11 -3.62
CA TRP A 50 10.37 -6.64 -3.00
C TRP A 50 10.26 -6.80 -1.47
N ALA A 51 9.62 -5.86 -0.77
CA ALA A 51 9.48 -5.91 0.68
C ALA A 51 8.68 -7.14 1.15
N ASP A 52 7.70 -7.59 0.36
CA ASP A 52 6.98 -8.83 0.62
C ASP A 52 7.80 -10.09 0.30
N GLU A 53 8.65 -10.03 -0.71
CA GLU A 53 9.47 -11.17 -1.11
C GLU A 53 10.52 -11.53 -0.05
N ILE A 54 11.02 -10.53 0.69
CA ILE A 54 12.02 -10.74 1.75
C ILE A 54 11.43 -11.07 3.12
N LYS A 55 10.11 -11.08 3.32
CA LYS A 55 9.46 -11.33 4.63
C LYS A 55 9.86 -12.66 5.28
N SER A 56 10.23 -13.65 4.48
CA SER A 56 10.69 -14.96 4.98
C SER A 56 12.18 -15.01 5.28
N ASP A 57 12.94 -13.99 4.91
CA ASP A 57 14.36 -13.87 5.20
C ASP A 57 14.54 -13.52 6.69
N PRO A 58 15.30 -14.33 7.47
CA PRO A 58 15.55 -14.06 8.89
C PRO A 58 16.12 -12.67 9.17
N ASP A 59 16.94 -12.13 8.28
CA ASP A 59 17.59 -10.83 8.45
C ASP A 59 16.58 -9.68 8.38
N TRP A 60 15.41 -9.90 7.75
CA TRP A 60 14.35 -8.90 7.58
C TRP A 60 13.15 -9.08 8.52
N LYS A 61 13.18 -10.03 9.46
CA LYS A 61 12.07 -10.23 10.43
C LYS A 61 11.73 -8.97 11.22
N HIS A 62 12.72 -8.13 11.48
CA HIS A 62 12.54 -6.86 12.18
C HIS A 62 11.71 -5.83 11.38
N ALA A 63 11.54 -6.01 10.07
CA ALA A 63 10.76 -5.15 9.20
C ALA A 63 9.26 -5.51 9.14
N ASN A 64 8.83 -6.59 9.78
CA ASN A 64 7.44 -7.06 9.70
C ASN A 64 6.39 -6.02 10.16
N ASN A 65 6.73 -5.16 11.11
CA ASN A 65 5.83 -4.11 11.60
C ASN A 65 5.96 -2.77 10.85
N TRP A 66 6.70 -2.72 9.74
CA TRP A 66 6.86 -1.51 8.92
C TRP A 66 5.73 -1.30 7.91
N HIS A 67 4.92 -2.34 7.68
CA HIS A 67 3.90 -2.39 6.64
C HIS A 67 2.55 -1.78 7.06
N TRP A 68 2.36 -1.46 8.32
CA TRP A 68 1.08 -1.04 8.89
C TRP A 68 1.28 -0.10 10.07
N CYS A 69 0.21 0.58 10.44
CA CYS A 69 0.12 1.32 11.69
C CYS A 69 -1.25 1.10 12.35
N THR A 70 -1.32 1.29 13.65
CA THR A 70 -2.57 1.22 14.40
C THR A 70 -2.98 2.64 14.81
N ILE A 71 -4.24 2.98 14.53
CA ILE A 71 -4.87 4.22 15.02
C ILE A 71 -6.27 3.83 15.48
N PRO A 72 -6.54 3.69 16.80
CA PRO A 72 -7.84 3.34 17.32
C PRO A 72 -8.95 4.29 16.84
N ASP A 73 -10.20 3.81 16.90
CA ASP A 73 -11.35 4.64 16.58
C ASP A 73 -11.43 5.81 17.56
N GLY A 74 -11.73 7.01 17.04
CA GLY A 74 -11.78 8.24 17.85
C GLY A 74 -10.42 8.91 18.10
N GLU A 75 -9.29 8.25 17.82
CA GLU A 75 -7.96 8.81 18.03
C GLU A 75 -7.36 9.40 16.75
N ASN A 76 -6.36 10.26 16.90
CA ASN A 76 -5.51 10.72 15.81
C ASN A 76 -4.15 10.00 15.86
N TYR A 77 -3.47 9.94 14.71
CA TYR A 77 -2.12 9.40 14.68
C TYR A 77 -1.21 10.16 15.67
N SER A 78 -0.51 9.40 16.51
CA SER A 78 0.52 9.90 17.41
C SER A 78 1.73 8.96 17.36
N LYS A 79 2.92 9.53 17.14
CA LYS A 79 4.16 8.77 17.00
C LYS A 79 4.44 7.93 18.26
N GLY A 80 4.63 6.63 18.06
CA GLY A 80 4.95 5.70 19.14
C GLY A 80 3.82 5.40 20.13
N ALA A 81 2.59 5.91 19.88
CA ALA A 81 1.47 5.65 20.77
C ALA A 81 0.89 4.22 20.60
N HIS A 82 1.02 3.65 19.41
CA HIS A 82 0.45 2.36 19.05
C HIS A 82 1.40 1.53 18.21
N GLU A 83 1.06 0.26 18.03
CA GLU A 83 1.85 -0.67 17.23
C GLU A 83 1.85 -0.33 15.73
N GLY A 84 2.90 -0.80 15.04
CA GLY A 84 3.13 -0.58 13.62
C GLY A 84 3.93 0.70 13.36
N LEU A 85 4.87 0.64 12.43
CA LEU A 85 5.87 1.68 12.18
C LEU A 85 5.80 2.29 10.78
N ALA A 86 4.74 2.00 10.00
CA ALA A 86 4.66 2.42 8.59
C ALA A 86 4.87 3.93 8.40
N VAL A 87 4.26 4.75 9.26
CA VAL A 87 4.35 6.21 9.16
C VAL A 87 5.76 6.71 9.47
N GLU A 88 6.38 6.19 10.52
CA GLU A 88 7.74 6.51 10.93
C GLU A 88 8.73 6.08 9.85
N LYS A 89 8.57 4.88 9.31
CA LYS A 89 9.46 4.33 8.29
C LYS A 89 9.38 5.09 6.96
N VAL A 90 8.20 5.52 6.54
CA VAL A 90 8.09 6.41 5.38
C VAL A 90 8.91 7.69 5.58
N LYS A 91 8.81 8.35 6.75
CA LYS A 91 9.59 9.55 7.05
C LYS A 91 11.09 9.28 7.08
N GLU A 92 11.50 8.18 7.69
CA GLU A 92 12.90 7.74 7.76
C GLU A 92 13.47 7.50 6.36
N PHE A 93 12.78 6.73 5.51
CA PHE A 93 13.24 6.41 4.16
C PHE A 93 13.30 7.65 3.26
N ILE A 94 12.36 8.58 3.38
CA ILE A 94 12.44 9.87 2.70
C ILE A 94 13.72 10.63 3.12
N SER A 95 14.04 10.64 4.41
CA SER A 95 15.26 11.28 4.93
C SER A 95 16.53 10.61 4.39
N LEU A 96 16.60 9.26 4.42
CA LEU A 96 17.73 8.49 3.89
C LEU A 96 17.96 8.75 2.39
N LEU A 97 16.91 8.85 1.60
CA LEU A 97 17.00 9.13 0.17
C LEU A 97 17.51 10.55 -0.13
N LYS A 98 17.22 11.52 0.74
CA LYS A 98 17.61 12.93 0.56
C LYS A 98 18.99 13.26 1.11
N THR A 99 19.49 12.52 2.09
CA THR A 99 20.80 12.81 2.68
C THR A 99 21.95 12.35 1.79
N LYS A 100 23.05 13.13 1.81
CA LYS A 100 24.29 12.75 1.10
C LYS A 100 25.13 11.72 1.86
N GLN A 101 24.86 11.54 3.15
CA GLN A 101 25.62 10.63 4.03
C GLN A 101 25.20 9.15 3.86
N SER A 102 23.99 8.88 3.36
CA SER A 102 23.54 7.50 3.12
C SER A 102 24.32 6.84 2.00
N THR A 103 24.69 5.59 2.24
CA THR A 103 25.34 4.74 1.23
C THR A 103 24.38 4.42 0.08
N LEU A 104 24.94 3.90 -1.03
CA LEU A 104 24.15 3.45 -2.17
C LEU A 104 23.14 2.35 -1.76
N GLU A 105 23.59 1.37 -0.97
CA GLU A 105 22.78 0.26 -0.51
C GLU A 105 21.62 0.73 0.39
N GLU A 106 21.89 1.61 1.38
CA GLU A 106 20.85 2.18 2.23
C GLU A 106 19.78 2.91 1.41
N LYS A 107 20.17 3.66 0.38
CA LYS A 107 19.22 4.34 -0.52
C LYS A 107 18.42 3.36 -1.36
N GLN A 108 19.03 2.29 -1.85
CA GLN A 108 18.32 1.26 -2.63
C GLN A 108 17.29 0.53 -1.79
N ILE A 109 17.63 0.17 -0.55
CA ILE A 109 16.72 -0.45 0.43
C ILE A 109 15.60 0.53 0.80
N ALA A 110 15.96 1.77 1.13
CA ALA A 110 15.00 2.82 1.49
C ALA A 110 13.98 3.05 0.37
N LEU A 111 14.40 3.09 -0.90
CA LEU A 111 13.49 3.27 -2.02
C LEU A 111 12.52 2.09 -2.17
N LYS A 112 13.02 0.85 -2.09
CA LYS A 112 12.18 -0.36 -2.19
C LYS A 112 11.11 -0.40 -1.10
N PHE A 113 11.47 -0.13 0.16
CA PHE A 113 10.50 -0.05 1.25
C PHE A 113 9.55 1.13 1.08
N LEU A 114 10.03 2.31 0.72
CA LEU A 114 9.20 3.50 0.54
C LEU A 114 8.07 3.27 -0.46
N VAL A 115 8.40 2.74 -1.65
CA VAL A 115 7.39 2.50 -2.70
C VAL A 115 6.37 1.46 -2.30
N HIS A 116 6.76 0.48 -1.48
CA HIS A 116 5.88 -0.54 -0.93
C HIS A 116 4.95 0.03 0.15
N ILE A 117 5.52 0.66 1.19
CA ILE A 117 4.77 1.12 2.36
C ILE A 117 3.76 2.23 1.99
N ILE A 118 4.08 3.09 1.03
CA ILE A 118 3.09 4.07 0.53
C ILE A 118 1.90 3.33 -0.08
N GLY A 119 2.10 2.25 -0.82
CA GLY A 119 1.03 1.38 -1.28
C GLY A 119 0.20 0.82 -0.12
N ASP A 120 0.87 0.24 0.88
CA ASP A 120 0.24 -0.33 2.08
C ASP A 120 -0.67 0.65 2.80
N LEU A 121 -0.20 1.87 3.02
CA LEU A 121 -0.96 2.93 3.70
C LEU A 121 -2.20 3.39 2.92
N HIS A 122 -2.38 2.95 1.66
CA HIS A 122 -3.60 3.16 0.90
C HIS A 122 -4.58 1.99 0.97
N GLN A 123 -4.17 0.83 1.51
CA GLN A 123 -5.08 -0.25 1.86
C GLN A 123 -5.70 0.08 3.24
N PRO A 124 -7.03 0.27 3.33
CA PRO A 124 -7.65 0.81 4.55
C PRO A 124 -7.35 -0.01 5.81
N LEU A 125 -7.25 -1.34 5.71
CA LEU A 125 -7.02 -2.22 6.85
C LEU A 125 -5.56 -2.21 7.33
N HIS A 126 -4.61 -1.64 6.57
CA HIS A 126 -3.24 -1.40 7.02
C HIS A 126 -3.12 -0.22 7.99
N VAL A 127 -4.18 0.58 8.13
CA VAL A 127 -4.36 1.51 9.23
C VAL A 127 -5.35 0.88 10.21
N GLY A 128 -4.88 -0.09 10.99
CA GLY A 128 -5.69 -0.95 11.88
C GLY A 128 -6.37 -0.19 13.02
N ASN A 129 -7.44 -0.77 13.56
CA ASN A 129 -8.21 -0.23 14.69
C ASN A 129 -7.70 -0.69 16.08
N GLY A 130 -6.70 -1.58 16.11
CA GLY A 130 -6.13 -2.16 17.33
C GLY A 130 -6.91 -3.35 17.91
N LYS A 131 -8.05 -3.77 17.30
CA LYS A 131 -8.93 -4.81 17.86
C LYS A 131 -8.79 -6.17 17.18
N ASP A 132 -8.47 -6.18 15.88
CA ASP A 132 -8.58 -7.36 15.03
C ASP A 132 -7.40 -7.56 14.07
N ARG A 133 -6.28 -6.88 14.34
CA ARG A 133 -5.08 -6.96 13.51
C ARG A 133 -5.36 -6.55 12.06
N GLY A 134 -6.10 -5.43 11.88
CA GLY A 134 -6.48 -4.96 10.55
C GLY A 134 -7.35 -5.98 9.78
N GLY A 135 -8.31 -6.61 10.44
CA GLY A 135 -9.21 -7.60 9.83
C GLY A 135 -8.64 -9.01 9.67
N ASN A 136 -7.37 -9.25 10.07
CA ASN A 136 -6.79 -10.61 9.99
C ASN A 136 -7.47 -11.61 10.95
N SER A 137 -8.02 -11.13 12.05
CA SER A 137 -8.76 -11.96 13.02
C SER A 137 -10.20 -12.20 12.61
N ILE A 138 -10.73 -11.50 11.62
CA ILE A 138 -12.10 -11.64 11.13
C ILE A 138 -12.18 -12.79 10.13
N ARG A 139 -12.65 -13.94 10.58
CA ARG A 139 -12.81 -15.15 9.77
C ARG A 139 -14.09 -15.08 8.97
N ILE A 140 -13.98 -15.21 7.66
CA ILE A 140 -15.07 -15.13 6.69
C ILE A 140 -14.81 -16.10 5.53
N LYS A 141 -15.72 -16.12 4.57
CA LYS A 141 -15.56 -16.86 3.32
C LYS A 141 -15.61 -15.89 2.14
N TRP A 142 -14.96 -16.26 1.07
CA TRP A 142 -15.04 -15.60 -0.24
C TRP A 142 -15.52 -16.64 -1.26
N PHE A 143 -16.77 -16.50 -1.70
CA PHE A 143 -17.42 -17.49 -2.55
C PHE A 143 -17.30 -18.94 -2.02
N GLY A 144 -17.54 -19.12 -0.72
CA GLY A 144 -17.48 -20.41 -0.03
C GLY A 144 -16.09 -20.81 0.47
N GLU A 145 -15.00 -20.21 -0.01
CA GLU A 145 -13.64 -20.49 0.44
C GLU A 145 -13.28 -19.73 1.72
N ALA A 146 -12.80 -20.45 2.74
CA ALA A 146 -12.38 -19.86 4.02
C ALA A 146 -11.21 -18.90 3.86
N THR A 147 -11.33 -17.72 4.46
CA THR A 147 -10.31 -16.67 4.41
C THR A 147 -10.47 -15.72 5.62
N ASN A 148 -9.86 -14.53 5.56
CA ASN A 148 -10.08 -13.43 6.49
C ASN A 148 -10.33 -12.12 5.74
N LEU A 149 -10.85 -11.12 6.45
CA LEU A 149 -11.22 -9.84 5.86
C LEU A 149 -9.99 -9.12 5.25
N HIS A 150 -8.85 -9.18 5.90
CA HIS A 150 -7.61 -8.57 5.40
C HIS A 150 -7.21 -9.13 4.03
N SER A 151 -7.17 -10.46 3.90
CA SER A 151 -6.82 -11.13 2.64
C SER A 151 -7.81 -10.85 1.50
N ILE A 152 -9.07 -10.55 1.82
CA ILE A 152 -10.04 -10.11 0.80
C ILE A 152 -9.60 -8.79 0.19
N TRP A 153 -9.23 -7.82 1.01
CA TRP A 153 -8.79 -6.51 0.56
C TRP A 153 -7.43 -6.54 -0.13
N ASP A 154 -6.49 -7.31 0.39
CA ASP A 154 -5.15 -7.40 -0.19
C ASP A 154 -5.15 -8.05 -1.58
N THR A 155 -5.97 -9.06 -1.77
CA THR A 155 -5.82 -9.95 -2.92
C THR A 155 -7.12 -10.27 -3.63
N LYS A 156 -8.13 -10.76 -2.90
CA LYS A 156 -9.31 -11.38 -3.51
C LYS A 156 -10.13 -10.40 -4.36
N LEU A 157 -10.36 -9.17 -3.87
CA LEU A 157 -11.11 -8.14 -4.61
C LEU A 157 -10.39 -7.71 -5.89
N ILE A 158 -9.05 -7.61 -5.85
CA ILE A 158 -8.24 -7.23 -7.00
C ILE A 158 -8.22 -8.35 -8.04
N ASP A 159 -7.88 -9.57 -7.62
CA ASP A 159 -7.76 -10.72 -8.52
C ASP A 159 -9.11 -11.14 -9.11
N PHE A 160 -10.21 -10.77 -8.47
CA PHE A 160 -11.56 -11.02 -8.95
C PHE A 160 -11.86 -10.33 -10.29
N GLN A 161 -11.19 -9.21 -10.59
CA GLN A 161 -11.31 -8.50 -11.87
C GLN A 161 -10.72 -9.28 -13.05
N LYS A 162 -9.84 -10.27 -12.80
CA LYS A 162 -9.18 -11.07 -13.84
C LYS A 162 -8.38 -10.24 -14.85
N LEU A 163 -7.92 -9.06 -14.45
CA LEU A 163 -7.05 -8.19 -15.23
C LEU A 163 -5.58 -8.38 -14.83
N SER A 164 -4.67 -8.25 -15.77
CA SER A 164 -3.26 -8.05 -15.44
C SER A 164 -3.07 -6.72 -14.72
N TYR A 165 -1.98 -6.55 -13.97
CA TYR A 165 -1.74 -5.30 -13.24
C TYR A 165 -1.61 -4.09 -14.19
N THR A 166 -1.08 -4.28 -15.40
CA THR A 166 -0.95 -3.22 -16.40
C THR A 166 -2.30 -2.84 -16.99
N GLU A 167 -3.14 -3.82 -17.35
CA GLU A 167 -4.50 -3.55 -17.82
C GLU A 167 -5.32 -2.83 -16.76
N TYR A 168 -5.24 -3.27 -15.51
CA TYR A 168 -5.98 -2.63 -14.43
C TYR A 168 -5.50 -1.21 -14.14
N ALA A 169 -4.18 -0.98 -14.12
CA ALA A 169 -3.63 0.37 -13.99
C ALA A 169 -4.12 1.29 -15.12
N HIS A 170 -4.06 0.85 -16.37
CA HIS A 170 -4.59 1.61 -17.51
C HIS A 170 -6.09 1.87 -17.40
N TYR A 171 -6.88 0.88 -16.96
CA TYR A 171 -8.30 1.04 -16.74
C TYR A 171 -8.60 2.16 -15.72
N LEU A 172 -7.83 2.21 -14.61
CA LEU A 172 -8.00 3.21 -13.58
C LEU A 172 -7.61 4.63 -14.01
N LEU A 173 -6.81 4.75 -15.09
CA LEU A 173 -6.31 6.01 -15.61
C LEU A 173 -7.21 6.66 -16.70
N ILE A 174 -8.26 5.98 -17.13
CA ILE A 174 -9.09 6.44 -18.28
C ILE A 174 -9.79 7.76 -18.00
N ASP A 175 -10.35 7.92 -16.80
CA ASP A 175 -11.21 9.06 -16.42
C ASP A 175 -10.51 10.03 -15.44
N GLU A 176 -9.20 10.15 -15.51
CA GLU A 176 -8.46 10.97 -14.57
C GLU A 176 -8.64 12.49 -14.78
N ASP A 177 -8.88 13.20 -13.68
CA ASP A 177 -8.89 14.67 -13.66
C ASP A 177 -7.52 15.21 -13.25
N ARG A 178 -6.91 16.02 -14.13
CA ARG A 178 -5.61 16.67 -13.89
C ARG A 178 -5.56 17.54 -12.62
N SER A 179 -6.67 18.13 -12.23
CA SER A 179 -6.75 18.94 -11.00
C SER A 179 -6.64 18.05 -9.78
N MET A 180 -7.31 16.91 -9.81
CA MET A 180 -7.29 15.90 -8.75
C MET A 180 -5.91 15.23 -8.62
N ILE A 181 -5.25 14.95 -9.76
CA ILE A 181 -3.88 14.41 -9.77
C ILE A 181 -2.94 15.36 -9.04
N ARG A 182 -2.92 16.65 -9.39
CA ARG A 182 -2.06 17.64 -8.72
C ARG A 182 -2.34 17.74 -7.23
N LYS A 183 -3.63 17.71 -6.83
CA LYS A 183 -4.05 17.72 -5.43
C LYS A 183 -3.48 16.50 -4.69
N TRP A 184 -3.69 15.28 -5.21
CA TRP A 184 -3.20 14.06 -4.57
C TRP A 184 -1.67 14.00 -4.53
N GLN A 185 -0.98 14.42 -5.57
CA GLN A 185 0.48 14.51 -5.55
C GLN A 185 1.01 15.47 -4.47
N ALA A 186 0.24 16.50 -4.09
CA ALA A 186 0.60 17.46 -3.06
C ALA A 186 0.21 17.02 -1.63
N ASP A 187 -0.61 15.99 -1.48
CA ASP A 187 -1.07 15.50 -0.18
C ASP A 187 0.11 15.07 0.71
N SER A 188 -0.03 15.34 2.01
CA SER A 188 0.94 14.87 3.00
C SER A 188 0.65 13.44 3.44
N LEU A 189 1.66 12.77 3.98
CA LEU A 189 1.56 11.40 4.50
C LEU A 189 0.37 11.20 5.44
N LEU A 190 0.12 12.13 6.36
CA LEU A 190 -0.96 11.98 7.33
C LEU A 190 -2.36 12.15 6.71
N VAL A 191 -2.48 12.81 5.56
CA VAL A 191 -3.76 12.91 4.83
C VAL A 191 -4.21 11.52 4.41
N TYR A 192 -3.38 10.77 3.70
CA TYR A 192 -3.79 9.45 3.21
C TYR A 192 -3.84 8.36 4.30
N VAL A 193 -3.07 8.50 5.37
CA VAL A 193 -3.21 7.66 6.57
C VAL A 193 -4.56 7.89 7.24
N ASN A 194 -4.96 9.16 7.44
CA ASN A 194 -6.24 9.48 8.03
C ASN A 194 -7.42 9.07 7.13
N GLU A 195 -7.29 9.22 5.80
CA GLU A 195 -8.28 8.70 4.86
C GLU A 195 -8.46 7.18 5.00
N SER A 196 -7.37 6.40 5.06
CA SER A 196 -7.44 4.95 5.25
C SER A 196 -8.12 4.60 6.57
N LYS A 197 -7.82 5.33 7.66
CA LYS A 197 -8.50 5.17 8.95
C LYS A 197 -10.01 5.38 8.83
N ILE A 198 -10.45 6.42 8.15
CA ILE A 198 -11.89 6.73 7.98
C ILE A 198 -12.54 5.66 7.08
N LEU A 199 -11.91 5.34 5.97
CA LEU A 199 -12.47 4.46 4.94
C LEU A 199 -12.49 2.98 5.35
N ARG A 200 -11.65 2.57 6.32
CA ARG A 200 -11.66 1.18 6.82
C ARG A 200 -13.02 0.74 7.35
N THR A 201 -13.86 1.67 7.84
CA THR A 201 -15.20 1.36 8.35
C THR A 201 -16.02 0.61 7.31
N GLN A 202 -15.95 1.05 6.03
CA GLN A 202 -16.65 0.40 4.94
C GLN A 202 -16.21 -1.04 4.71
N CYS A 203 -14.96 -1.39 5.03
CA CYS A 203 -14.46 -2.76 4.88
C CYS A 203 -15.22 -3.77 5.76
N TYR A 204 -15.80 -3.31 6.87
CA TYR A 204 -16.54 -4.11 7.83
C TYR A 204 -18.06 -4.12 7.58
N GLU A 205 -18.53 -3.44 6.52
CA GLU A 205 -19.97 -3.39 6.19
C GLU A 205 -20.41 -4.65 5.44
N PHE A 206 -20.71 -5.69 6.19
CA PHE A 206 -21.32 -6.93 5.69
C PHE A 206 -22.19 -7.59 6.75
N SER A 207 -23.25 -8.27 6.30
CA SER A 207 -24.21 -8.96 7.16
C SER A 207 -24.08 -10.49 7.13
N LYS A 208 -23.30 -11.02 6.18
CA LYS A 208 -23.08 -12.46 5.98
C LYS A 208 -21.60 -12.77 6.01
N GLU A 209 -21.23 -13.89 6.59
CA GLU A 209 -19.81 -14.34 6.63
C GLU A 209 -19.29 -14.86 5.29
N ASP A 210 -20.14 -15.27 4.37
CA ASP A 210 -19.76 -15.67 3.01
C ASP A 210 -19.95 -14.50 2.05
N LEU A 211 -18.84 -13.76 1.83
CA LEU A 211 -18.82 -12.58 0.97
C LEU A 211 -18.76 -13.00 -0.50
N LYS A 212 -19.55 -12.31 -1.33
CA LYS A 212 -19.72 -12.62 -2.75
C LYS A 212 -19.88 -11.32 -3.57
N TRP A 213 -20.62 -11.40 -4.66
CA TRP A 213 -20.88 -10.31 -5.61
C TRP A 213 -21.34 -9.01 -4.95
N GLU A 214 -22.20 -9.05 -3.94
CA GLU A 214 -22.71 -7.88 -3.25
C GLU A 214 -21.57 -7.12 -2.56
N TYR A 215 -20.71 -7.82 -1.83
CA TYR A 215 -19.57 -7.20 -1.14
C TYR A 215 -18.57 -6.62 -2.15
N PHE A 216 -18.31 -7.34 -3.25
CA PHE A 216 -17.48 -6.84 -4.34
C PHE A 216 -18.08 -5.55 -4.95
N TYR A 217 -19.36 -5.56 -5.28
CA TYR A 217 -20.04 -4.41 -5.86
C TYR A 217 -19.97 -3.17 -4.97
N ASN A 218 -20.24 -3.35 -3.67
CA ASN A 218 -20.25 -2.25 -2.70
C ASN A 218 -18.84 -1.67 -2.43
N ASN A 219 -17.79 -2.45 -2.64
CA ASN A 219 -16.42 -2.06 -2.27
C ASN A 219 -15.50 -1.78 -3.47
N LYS A 220 -15.91 -2.12 -4.70
CA LYS A 220 -15.10 -1.95 -5.90
C LYS A 220 -14.64 -0.49 -6.09
N SER A 221 -15.56 0.45 -6.00
CA SER A 221 -15.23 1.88 -6.20
C SER A 221 -14.24 2.41 -5.17
N LEU A 222 -14.35 1.99 -3.91
CA LEU A 222 -13.38 2.33 -2.86
C LEU A 222 -12.02 1.71 -3.14
N LEU A 223 -11.97 0.43 -3.47
CA LEU A 223 -10.75 -0.29 -3.82
C LEU A 223 -9.99 0.42 -4.94
N GLU A 224 -10.68 0.69 -6.04
CA GLU A 224 -10.12 1.33 -7.24
C GLU A 224 -9.61 2.73 -6.95
N LYS A 225 -10.39 3.53 -6.22
CA LYS A 225 -9.97 4.84 -5.76
C LYS A 225 -8.69 4.79 -4.92
N ARG A 226 -8.56 3.83 -4.00
CA ARG A 226 -7.37 3.71 -3.14
C ARG A 226 -6.13 3.26 -3.91
N LEU A 227 -6.27 2.36 -4.88
CA LEU A 227 -5.18 1.97 -5.78
C LEU A 227 -4.69 3.17 -6.61
N LEU A 228 -5.62 3.93 -7.21
CA LEU A 228 -5.31 5.11 -8.01
C LEU A 228 -4.63 6.20 -7.16
N GLN A 229 -5.19 6.52 -6.01
CA GLN A 229 -4.61 7.47 -5.06
C GLN A 229 -3.20 7.05 -4.62
N GLY A 230 -3.00 5.76 -4.34
CA GLY A 230 -1.70 5.21 -3.94
C GLY A 230 -0.62 5.49 -4.98
N GLY A 231 -0.91 5.20 -6.25
CA GLY A 231 0.03 5.44 -7.35
C GLY A 231 0.32 6.93 -7.59
N ILE A 232 -0.72 7.76 -7.63
CA ILE A 232 -0.55 9.20 -7.85
C ILE A 232 0.22 9.86 -6.69
N ARG A 233 -0.08 9.53 -5.44
CA ARG A 233 0.63 10.06 -4.26
C ARG A 233 2.06 9.57 -4.19
N LEU A 234 2.30 8.30 -4.53
CA LEU A 234 3.65 7.75 -4.65
C LEU A 234 4.47 8.55 -5.67
N SER A 235 3.92 8.83 -6.85
CA SER A 235 4.61 9.65 -7.85
C SER A 235 4.94 11.04 -7.34
N GLY A 236 4.01 11.67 -6.62
CA GLY A 236 4.22 12.98 -5.99
C GLY A 236 5.37 12.97 -5.01
N GLU A 237 5.45 11.95 -4.16
CA GLU A 237 6.56 11.82 -3.20
C GLU A 237 7.90 11.57 -3.89
N LEU A 238 7.94 10.67 -4.87
CA LEU A 238 9.16 10.38 -5.63
C LEU A 238 9.64 11.62 -6.41
N ASN A 239 8.73 12.38 -7.02
CA ASN A 239 9.06 13.64 -7.69
C ASN A 239 9.62 14.70 -6.72
N ARG A 240 9.18 14.71 -5.45
CA ARG A 240 9.74 15.60 -4.40
C ARG A 240 11.10 15.17 -3.89
N ILE A 241 11.37 13.87 -3.87
CA ILE A 241 12.65 13.31 -3.42
C ILE A 241 13.72 13.50 -4.49
N PHE A 242 13.39 13.22 -5.73
CA PHE A 242 14.30 13.17 -6.87
C PHE A 242 14.13 14.41 -7.79
N LYS A 243 14.14 15.60 -7.17
CA LYS A 243 14.08 16.88 -7.88
C LYS A 243 15.34 17.16 -8.65
#